data_63696f11f6d07dd988ed3f55e8a33708
#
_entry.id   63696f11f6d07dd988ed3f55e8a33708
#
_cell.length_a   1.000
_cell.length_b   1.000
_cell.length_c   1.000
_cell.angle_alpha   90.00
_cell.angle_beta   90.00
_cell.angle_gamma   90.00
#
_symmetry.space_group_name_H-M   'P 1'
#
loop_
_entity.id
_entity.type
_entity.pdbx_description
1 polymer ?
#
loop_
_entity_poly.entity_id
_entity_poly.type
_entity_poly.pdbx_seq_one_letter_code
_entity_poly.pdbx_strand_id
1 'polypeptide(L)'
;MVFTKRLREGVRSGEITCSVRIWTRPHVIVGNRYRMEEGEIEIDSIQPIGLPDITPQLARASGFLGILDLLKVAKHGPGDNIYLIRFHYIPPNRRRVNPSKPKPKPSTRDHSLP
;
A
#
# COMPACT_ATOMS: atom_id res chain seq x y z
N MET A 1 -1.43 -0.14 8.04
CA MET A 1 -2.54 0.28 7.15
C MET A 1 -3.32 -0.95 6.74
N VAL A 2 -4.62 -0.89 6.87
CA VAL A 2 -5.48 -2.05 6.65
C VAL A 2 -6.43 -1.78 5.48
N PHE A 3 -6.63 -2.78 4.63
CA PHE A 3 -7.57 -2.70 3.51
C PHE A 3 -8.72 -3.68 3.74
N THR A 4 -9.92 -3.28 3.33
CA THR A 4 -11.06 -4.20 3.34
C THR A 4 -10.78 -5.32 2.33
N LYS A 5 -11.41 -6.45 2.55
CA LYS A 5 -11.17 -7.64 1.72
C LYS A 5 -11.38 -7.36 0.24
N ARG A 6 -12.41 -6.59 -0.12
CA ARG A 6 -12.71 -6.32 -1.53
C ARG A 6 -11.64 -5.49 -2.23
N LEU A 7 -10.82 -4.73 -1.47
CA LEU A 7 -9.78 -3.89 -2.06
C LEU A 7 -8.44 -4.61 -2.21
N ARG A 8 -8.24 -5.68 -1.46
CA ARG A 8 -6.94 -6.34 -1.39
C ARG A 8 -6.46 -6.88 -2.73
N GLU A 9 -7.38 -7.43 -3.51
CA GLU A 9 -7.01 -7.96 -4.82
C GLU A 9 -6.55 -6.86 -5.77
N GLY A 10 -7.24 -5.70 -5.75
CA GLY A 10 -6.83 -4.56 -6.56
C GLY A 10 -5.46 -4.03 -6.16
N VAL A 11 -5.15 -4.04 -4.86
CA VAL A 11 -3.83 -3.64 -4.38
C VAL A 11 -2.78 -4.64 -4.85
N ARG A 12 -3.06 -5.94 -4.73
CA ARG A 12 -2.12 -6.99 -5.16
C ARG A 12 -1.85 -6.95 -6.66
N SER A 13 -2.86 -6.65 -7.44
CA SER A 13 -2.72 -6.61 -8.90
C SER A 13 -2.06 -5.33 -9.40
N GLY A 14 -1.92 -4.34 -8.54
CA GLY A 14 -1.37 -3.04 -8.93
C GLY A 14 -2.38 -2.09 -9.52
N GLU A 15 -3.67 -2.45 -9.55
CA GLU A 15 -4.72 -1.54 -10.02
C GLU A 15 -5.01 -0.44 -9.03
N ILE A 16 -4.87 -0.73 -7.74
CA ILE A 16 -5.09 0.26 -6.69
C ILE A 16 -3.74 0.65 -6.12
N THR A 17 -3.36 1.91 -6.30
CA THR A 17 -2.08 2.45 -5.85
C THR A 17 -2.23 3.67 -4.98
N CYS A 18 -3.45 3.96 -4.52
CA CYS A 18 -3.70 5.07 -3.62
C CYS A 18 -4.85 4.74 -2.68
N SER A 19 -4.91 5.45 -1.57
CA SER A 19 -5.96 5.31 -0.58
C SER A 19 -6.22 6.66 0.06
N VAL A 20 -7.49 6.94 0.36
CA VAL A 20 -7.87 8.14 1.11
C VAL A 20 -8.23 7.69 2.52
N ARG A 21 -7.62 8.32 3.51
CA ARG A 21 -7.83 7.99 4.92
C ARG A 21 -8.12 9.26 5.70
N ILE A 22 -9.01 9.13 6.67
CA ILE A 22 -9.37 10.25 7.55
C ILE A 22 -8.89 9.87 8.95
N TRP A 23 -7.86 10.57 9.41
CA TRP A 23 -7.18 10.27 10.66
C TRP A 23 -6.94 11.54 11.45
N THR A 24 -6.60 11.40 12.74
CA THR A 24 -6.13 12.52 13.54
C THR A 24 -4.73 12.95 13.06
N ARG A 25 -3.90 11.98 12.70
CA ARG A 25 -2.54 12.18 12.19
C ARG A 25 -2.19 10.97 11.34
N PRO A 26 -1.17 11.06 10.49
CA PRO A 26 -0.80 9.92 9.65
C PRO A 26 -0.45 8.69 10.47
N HIS A 27 -0.98 7.54 10.07
CA HIS A 27 -0.69 6.26 10.70
C HIS A 27 0.37 5.47 9.95
N VAL A 28 0.90 6.04 8.87
CA VAL A 28 1.94 5.39 8.07
C VAL A 28 3.07 6.39 7.81
N ILE A 29 4.24 5.87 7.47
CA ILE A 29 5.44 6.68 7.26
C ILE A 29 5.93 6.45 5.83
N VAL A 30 6.22 7.54 5.12
CA VAL A 30 6.76 7.45 3.76
C VAL A 30 8.06 6.64 3.78
N GLY A 31 8.17 5.73 2.84
CA GLY A 31 9.34 4.85 2.72
C GLY A 31 9.23 3.56 3.51
N ASN A 32 8.32 3.48 4.47
CA ASN A 32 8.13 2.26 5.24
C ASN A 32 7.27 1.27 4.47
N ARG A 33 7.39 0.00 4.85
CA ARG A 33 6.62 -1.10 4.27
C ARG A 33 5.68 -1.68 5.31
N TYR A 34 4.51 -2.07 4.85
CA TYR A 34 3.48 -2.63 5.72
C TYR A 34 2.92 -3.89 5.08
N ARG A 35 2.66 -4.90 5.91
CA ARG A 35 2.15 -6.18 5.45
C ARG A 35 0.82 -6.01 4.73
N MET A 36 0.70 -6.65 3.57
CA MET A 36 -0.56 -6.71 2.82
C MET A 36 -0.64 -8.05 2.14
N GLU A 37 -1.53 -8.91 2.63
CA GLU A 37 -1.67 -10.29 2.18
C GLU A 37 -0.33 -11.00 2.29
N GLU A 38 0.10 -11.67 1.23
CA GLU A 38 1.39 -12.39 1.23
C GLU A 38 2.59 -11.48 0.97
N GLY A 39 2.36 -10.24 0.56
CA GLY A 39 3.42 -9.29 0.28
C GLY A 39 3.38 -8.08 1.19
N GLU A 40 3.79 -6.95 0.66
CA GLU A 40 3.85 -5.69 1.40
C GLU A 40 3.44 -4.54 0.50
N ILE A 41 3.10 -3.40 1.11
CA ILE A 41 3.01 -2.14 0.39
C ILE A 41 4.10 -1.22 0.90
N GLU A 42 4.68 -0.44 0.01
CA GLU A 42 5.62 0.60 0.39
C GLU A 42 4.96 1.95 0.16
N ILE A 43 5.05 2.83 1.15
CA ILE A 43 4.40 4.14 1.10
C ILE A 43 5.26 5.10 0.30
N ASP A 44 4.71 5.61 -0.81
CA ASP A 44 5.43 6.53 -1.69
C ASP A 44 5.23 7.98 -1.28
N SER A 45 4.03 8.36 -0.87
CA SER A 45 3.75 9.73 -0.44
C SER A 45 2.51 9.80 0.44
N ILE A 46 2.44 10.84 1.26
CA ILE A 46 1.28 11.17 2.07
C ILE A 46 1.02 12.65 1.86
N GLN A 47 -0.20 12.99 1.46
CA GLN A 47 -0.56 14.36 1.16
C GLN A 47 -1.86 14.72 1.87
N PRO A 48 -1.86 15.78 2.72
CA PRO A 48 -3.12 16.29 3.26
C PRO A 48 -3.95 16.87 2.13
N ILE A 49 -5.24 16.56 2.12
CA ILE A 49 -6.18 17.08 1.12
C ILE A 49 -7.45 17.53 1.81
N GLY A 50 -8.28 18.28 1.08
CA GLY A 50 -9.59 18.70 1.56
C GLY A 50 -10.71 17.90 0.90
N LEU A 51 -11.92 18.02 1.44
CA LEU A 51 -13.09 17.37 0.85
C LEU A 51 -13.27 17.71 -0.63
N PRO A 52 -13.06 18.95 -1.08
CA PRO A 52 -13.21 19.26 -2.51
C PRO A 52 -12.27 18.52 -3.41
N ASP A 53 -11.17 17.99 -2.86
CA ASP A 53 -10.19 17.23 -3.65
C ASP A 53 -10.63 15.79 -3.89
N ILE A 54 -11.67 15.34 -3.19
CA ILE A 54 -12.18 13.98 -3.36
C ILE A 54 -13.17 13.99 -4.51
N THR A 55 -12.70 13.53 -5.67
CA THR A 55 -13.51 13.46 -6.89
C THR A 55 -14.01 12.04 -7.10
N PRO A 56 -15.04 11.85 -7.96
CA PRO A 56 -15.44 10.49 -8.34
C PRO A 56 -14.30 9.69 -8.94
N GLN A 57 -13.40 10.37 -9.70
CA GLN A 57 -12.24 9.70 -10.28
C GLN A 57 -11.30 9.18 -9.20
N LEU A 58 -11.03 10.01 -8.18
CA LEU A 58 -10.17 9.60 -7.08
C LEU A 58 -10.80 8.45 -6.29
N ALA A 59 -12.11 8.51 -6.06
CA ALA A 59 -12.81 7.43 -5.37
C ALA A 59 -12.65 6.10 -6.13
N ARG A 60 -12.84 6.12 -7.45
CA ARG A 60 -12.68 4.92 -8.25
C ARG A 60 -11.23 4.44 -8.30
N ALA A 61 -10.27 5.36 -8.39
CA ALA A 61 -8.85 5.01 -8.37
C ALA A 61 -8.46 4.35 -7.05
N SER A 62 -9.17 4.69 -5.96
CA SER A 62 -8.94 4.09 -4.64
C SER A 62 -9.73 2.80 -4.44
N GLY A 63 -10.46 2.34 -5.44
CA GLY A 63 -11.17 1.08 -5.41
C GLY A 63 -12.64 1.16 -5.00
N PHE A 64 -13.22 2.35 -5.00
CA PHE A 64 -14.61 2.54 -4.56
C PHE A 64 -15.51 2.87 -5.74
N LEU A 65 -16.81 2.64 -5.55
CA LEU A 65 -17.81 2.92 -6.59
C LEU A 65 -18.03 4.42 -6.78
N GLY A 66 -17.83 5.21 -5.73
CA GLY A 66 -17.99 6.65 -5.78
C GLY A 66 -17.61 7.27 -4.45
N ILE A 67 -17.87 8.58 -4.32
CA ILE A 67 -17.46 9.34 -3.15
C ILE A 67 -18.10 8.84 -1.86
N LEU A 68 -19.41 8.54 -1.88
CA LEU A 68 -20.09 8.06 -0.68
C LEU A 68 -19.53 6.72 -0.20
N ASP A 69 -19.25 5.84 -1.15
CA ASP A 69 -18.68 4.53 -0.84
C ASP A 69 -17.29 4.70 -0.19
N LEU A 70 -16.49 5.62 -0.73
CA LEU A 70 -15.17 5.92 -0.17
C LEU A 70 -15.29 6.44 1.26
N LEU A 71 -16.19 7.42 1.49
CA LEU A 71 -16.30 8.06 2.79
C LEU A 71 -16.77 7.10 3.87
N LYS A 72 -17.56 6.10 3.51
CA LYS A 72 -18.02 5.10 4.47
C LYS A 72 -16.87 4.29 5.05
N VAL A 73 -15.80 4.13 4.28
CA VAL A 73 -14.66 3.28 4.66
C VAL A 73 -13.48 4.11 5.15
N ALA A 74 -13.32 5.31 4.65
CA ALA A 74 -12.12 6.12 4.90
C ALA A 74 -11.98 6.55 6.36
N LYS A 75 -13.09 6.79 7.05
CA LYS A 75 -13.02 7.31 8.41
C LYS A 75 -13.05 6.17 9.44
N HIS A 76 -12.04 6.14 10.28
CA HIS A 76 -11.93 5.23 11.42
C HIS A 76 -11.55 6.07 12.62
N GLY A 77 -12.39 6.07 13.66
CA GLY A 77 -12.12 6.80 14.87
C GLY A 77 -12.43 8.30 14.73
N PRO A 78 -11.88 9.13 15.62
CA PRO A 78 -12.29 10.53 15.77
C PRO A 78 -11.58 11.53 14.87
N GLY A 79 -10.69 11.10 13.99
CA GLY A 79 -9.89 12.03 13.18
C GLY A 79 -10.69 12.78 12.15
N ASP A 80 -10.23 13.98 11.79
CA ASP A 80 -10.85 14.84 10.80
C ASP A 80 -9.91 15.23 9.67
N ASN A 81 -8.64 14.84 9.75
CA ASN A 81 -7.66 15.16 8.72
C ASN A 81 -7.72 14.14 7.61
N ILE A 82 -7.79 14.60 6.37
CA ILE A 82 -7.91 13.74 5.21
C ILE A 82 -6.54 13.63 4.54
N TYR A 83 -6.10 12.40 4.30
CA TYR A 83 -4.81 12.14 3.67
C TYR A 83 -4.99 11.32 2.42
N LEU A 84 -4.31 11.73 1.35
CA LEU A 84 -4.16 10.91 0.15
C LEU A 84 -2.81 10.20 0.26
N ILE A 85 -2.86 8.89 0.29
CA ILE A 85 -1.68 8.06 0.47
C ILE A 85 -1.43 7.32 -0.84
N ARG A 86 -0.24 7.47 -1.40
CA ARG A 86 0.17 6.73 -2.59
C ARG A 86 1.15 5.66 -2.17
N PHE A 87 1.02 4.50 -2.77
CA PHE A 87 1.83 3.34 -2.43
C PHE A 87 1.94 2.42 -3.64
N HIS A 88 2.80 1.42 -3.53
CA HIS A 88 2.84 0.34 -4.51
C HIS A 88 3.02 -0.99 -3.80
N TYR A 89 2.51 -2.04 -4.43
CA TYR A 89 2.57 -3.38 -3.86
C TYR A 89 3.90 -4.05 -4.20
N ILE A 90 4.45 -4.72 -3.20
CA ILE A 90 5.68 -5.51 -3.35
C ILE A 90 5.29 -6.95 -3.11
N PRO A 91 5.30 -7.80 -4.15
CA PRO A 91 4.96 -9.21 -3.98
C PRO A 91 6.00 -9.91 -3.11
N PRO A 92 5.66 -11.06 -2.52
CA PRO A 92 6.63 -11.79 -1.71
C PRO A 92 7.82 -12.19 -2.55
N ASN A 93 9.00 -12.13 -1.92
CA ASN A 93 10.24 -12.51 -2.59
C ASN A 93 10.29 -14.00 -2.78
N ARG A 94 10.44 -14.45 -4.01
CA ARG A 94 10.58 -15.85 -4.31
C ARG A 94 11.92 -16.17 -4.75
N ARG A 95 12.82 -15.38 -4.55
CA ARG A 95 14.12 -15.59 -4.93
C ARG A 95 14.87 -16.14 -3.98
N ARG A 96 14.70 -16.39 -3.65
CA ARG A 96 15.30 -16.66 -2.72
C ARG A 96 15.97 -17.67 -3.03
N VAL A 97 15.98 -17.31 -3.86
CA VAL A 97 16.29 -17.73 -4.45
C VAL A 97 16.96 -17.62 -4.93
N ASN A 98 17.27 -17.13 -4.50
CA ASN A 98 17.59 -16.94 -4.83
C ASN A 98 18.18 -16.56 -4.93
N PRO A 99 18.56 -16.72 -4.97
CA PRO A 99 18.83 -16.36 -4.99
C PRO A 99 19.37 -15.95 -4.88
N SER A 100 20.07 -16.19 -4.75
CA SER A 100 20.14 -15.80 -4.62
C SER A 100 20.59 -15.33 -4.29
N LYS A 101 21.06 -15.60 -4.57
CA LYS A 101 21.13 -15.20 -4.22
C LYS A 101 21.56 -14.87 -3.82
N PRO A 102 22.26 -14.82 -3.87
CA PRO A 102 22.37 -14.71 -3.46
C PRO A 102 22.86 -14.64 -2.86
N LYS A 103 23.50 -14.71 -3.30
CA LYS A 103 23.54 -14.68 -2.84
C LYS A 103 24.13 -14.67 -2.41
N PRO A 104 24.90 -14.74 -2.46
CA PRO A 104 25.12 -15.05 -2.13
C PRO A 104 25.82 -15.42 -1.62
N LYS A 105 26.44 -15.41 -2.13
CA LYS A 105 26.60 -15.83 -1.88
C LYS A 105 27.05 -16.16 -1.50
N PRO A 106 27.78 -16.18 -1.51
CA PRO A 106 27.82 -16.84 -1.34
C PRO A 106 28.20 -17.45 -0.90
N SER A 107 29.07 -17.47 -1.40
CA SER A 107 28.79 -18.17 -1.34
C SER A 107 29.10 -18.68 -1.05
N THR A 108 29.83 -18.62 -1.39
CA THR A 108 29.53 -19.37 -1.43
C THR A 108 29.65 -19.84 -1.30
N ARG A 109 29.99 -19.59 -1.81
CA ARG A 109 29.79 -20.10 -2.00
C ARG A 109 29.64 -20.42 -2.05
N ASP A 110 30.62 -20.47 -2.25
CA ASP A 110 30.29 -21.06 -2.58
C ASP A 110 30.29 -21.45 -2.60
N HIS A 111 30.64 -21.16 -3.21
CA HIS A 111 30.42 -21.61 -3.47
C HIS A 111 30.33 -21.74 -3.52
N SER A 112 31.08 -21.61 -3.53
CA SER A 112 30.60 -21.87 -3.88
C SER A 112 30.43 -21.96 -3.95
N LEU A 113 30.96 -21.89 -4.32
CA LEU A 113 30.42 -21.93 -4.62
C LEU A 113 30.19 -21.88 -4.48
N PRO A 114 30.92 -21.96 -4.73
CA PRO A 114 30.28 -21.75 -4.89
C PRO A 114 29.91 -21.99 -4.55
#